data_e9ae5db2bfa07a7dea1fae73096e4046
#
_entry.id   e9ae5db2bfa07a7dea1fae73096e4046
#
_cell.length_a   1.000
_cell.length_b   1.000
_cell.length_c   1.000
_cell.angle_alpha   90.00
_cell.angle_beta   90.00
_cell.angle_gamma   90.00
#
_symmetry.space_group_name_H-M   'P 1'
#
loop_
_entity.id
_entity.type
_entity.pdbx_description
1 polymer ?
#
loop_
_entity_poly.entity_id
_entity_poly.type
_entity_poly.pdbx_seq_one_letter_code
_entity_poly.pdbx_strand_id
1 'polypeptide(L)'
;MNSYCDTCAIRNRAICAGLNDDELALLNAIGRRRRLVAGERLLWEGDEATVVANVIEGVMKLSTQTFDGKEQILGLAYSSDFLGRPFGKKTPYGVEALTDAHVCVFQRADFDRVAREHPDLEHKLLERTLSELDRTRRWMLLLGRMNAEQKLANFLLEMSDRRANVGCADAPAADGAWTLPLSRQQIADVLGLTIETVSRQFTRMKKDGLIDLPSRREVAILERGVLEDLAA
;
A
#
# COMPACT_ATOMS: atom_id res chain seq x y z
N MET A 1 4.55 -6.35 -31.72
CA MET A 1 5.39 -6.22 -30.51
C MET A 1 4.47 -6.43 -29.33
N ASN A 2 4.67 -7.51 -28.53
CA ASN A 2 3.83 -7.71 -27.34
C ASN A 2 4.09 -6.55 -26.38
N SER A 3 3.07 -5.72 -26.19
CA SER A 3 3.11 -4.65 -25.19
C SER A 3 3.07 -5.27 -23.80
N TYR A 4 3.91 -4.82 -22.88
CA TYR A 4 3.86 -5.23 -21.47
C TYR A 4 2.50 -4.92 -20.83
N CYS A 5 1.76 -3.95 -21.38
CA CYS A 5 0.45 -3.55 -20.92
C CYS A 5 -0.66 -4.54 -21.30
N ASP A 6 -0.51 -5.30 -22.40
CA ASP A 6 -1.52 -6.26 -22.87
C ASP A 6 -1.73 -7.42 -21.88
N THR A 7 -0.66 -7.83 -21.18
CA THR A 7 -0.68 -8.92 -20.19
C THR A 7 -0.54 -8.41 -18.75
N CYS A 8 -0.79 -7.13 -18.50
CA CYS A 8 -0.58 -6.55 -17.18
C CYS A 8 -1.74 -6.87 -16.23
N ALA A 9 -1.45 -7.57 -15.13
CA ALA A 9 -2.45 -7.98 -14.14
C ALA A 9 -3.22 -6.82 -13.50
N ILE A 10 -2.67 -5.60 -13.52
CA ILE A 10 -3.27 -4.41 -12.92
C ILE A 10 -3.89 -3.45 -13.94
N ARG A 11 -3.88 -3.77 -15.24
CA ARG A 11 -4.34 -2.88 -16.31
C ARG A 11 -5.71 -2.25 -15.99
N ASN A 12 -6.67 -3.05 -15.54
CA ASN A 12 -8.05 -2.62 -15.32
C ASN A 12 -8.29 -2.04 -13.90
N ARG A 13 -7.26 -1.92 -13.07
CA ARG A 13 -7.37 -1.46 -11.67
C ARG A 13 -6.42 -0.32 -11.31
N ALA A 14 -5.31 -0.16 -12.03
CA ALA A 14 -4.32 0.89 -11.81
C ALA A 14 -4.70 2.22 -12.48
N ILE A 15 -3.76 3.16 -12.53
CA ILE A 15 -3.91 4.44 -13.24
C ILE A 15 -4.23 4.24 -14.74
N CYS A 16 -3.87 3.07 -15.28
CA CYS A 16 -4.13 2.69 -16.68
C CYS A 16 -5.59 2.28 -16.94
N ALA A 17 -6.40 2.13 -15.91
CA ALA A 17 -7.79 1.71 -16.06
C ALA A 17 -8.63 2.79 -16.74
N GLY A 18 -9.31 2.44 -17.81
CA GLY A 18 -10.16 3.37 -18.57
C GLY A 18 -9.42 4.16 -19.68
N LEU A 19 -8.12 3.97 -19.83
CA LEU A 19 -7.38 4.54 -20.96
C LEU A 19 -7.71 3.77 -22.25
N ASN A 20 -7.82 4.51 -23.35
CA ASN A 20 -7.95 3.92 -24.69
C ASN A 20 -6.61 3.30 -25.14
N ASP A 21 -6.63 2.61 -26.29
CA ASP A 21 -5.46 1.87 -26.76
C ASP A 21 -4.29 2.80 -27.15
N ASP A 22 -4.54 4.00 -27.65
CA ASP A 22 -3.51 4.97 -28.01
C ASP A 22 -2.84 5.55 -26.74
N GLU A 23 -3.61 5.93 -25.74
CA GLU A 23 -3.13 6.40 -24.44
C GLU A 23 -2.33 5.31 -23.71
N LEU A 24 -2.80 4.07 -23.79
CA LEU A 24 -2.11 2.94 -23.22
C LEU A 24 -0.76 2.68 -23.92
N ALA A 25 -0.71 2.84 -25.26
CA ALA A 25 0.52 2.71 -26.02
C ALA A 25 1.54 3.79 -25.61
N LEU A 26 1.09 5.02 -25.37
CA LEU A 26 1.94 6.11 -24.87
C LEU A 26 2.52 5.78 -23.49
N LEU A 27 1.70 5.33 -22.54
CA LEU A 27 2.19 4.92 -21.22
C LEU A 27 3.15 3.73 -21.32
N ASN A 28 2.86 2.77 -22.21
CA ASN A 28 3.75 1.63 -22.42
C ASN A 28 5.12 2.07 -22.98
N ALA A 29 5.16 3.07 -23.84
CA ALA A 29 6.40 3.58 -24.42
C ALA A 29 7.34 4.21 -23.37
N ILE A 30 6.77 4.91 -22.38
CA ILE A 30 7.54 5.58 -21.32
C ILE A 30 7.70 4.73 -20.04
N GLY A 31 6.91 3.65 -19.88
CA GLY A 31 6.93 2.77 -18.72
C GLY A 31 8.05 1.74 -18.78
N ARG A 32 8.58 1.39 -17.61
CA ARG A 32 9.57 0.31 -17.45
C ARG A 32 9.20 -0.54 -16.27
N ARG A 33 9.20 -1.87 -16.44
CA ARG A 33 9.05 -2.79 -15.31
C ARG A 33 10.35 -2.86 -14.53
N ARG A 34 10.25 -2.75 -13.21
CA ARG A 34 11.37 -2.87 -12.28
C ARG A 34 10.98 -3.87 -11.20
N ARG A 35 11.87 -4.80 -10.90
CA ARG A 35 11.81 -5.65 -9.71
C ARG A 35 12.54 -4.94 -8.59
N LEU A 36 11.97 -5.00 -7.39
CA LEU A 36 12.56 -4.54 -6.14
C LEU A 36 12.61 -5.74 -5.19
N VAL A 37 13.71 -5.91 -4.49
CA VAL A 37 13.81 -6.87 -3.40
C VAL A 37 13.32 -6.25 -2.09
N ALA A 38 12.87 -7.08 -1.16
CA ALA A 38 12.46 -6.59 0.17
C ALA A 38 13.55 -5.73 0.82
N GLY A 39 13.20 -4.54 1.32
CA GLY A 39 14.11 -3.54 1.87
C GLY A 39 14.69 -2.55 0.83
N GLU A 40 14.48 -2.77 -0.46
CA GLU A 40 14.95 -1.85 -1.51
C GLU A 40 14.08 -0.60 -1.57
N ARG A 41 14.74 0.58 -1.62
CA ARG A 41 14.07 1.86 -1.74
C ARG A 41 13.86 2.27 -3.19
N LEU A 42 12.64 2.70 -3.48
CA LEU A 42 12.26 3.29 -4.76
C LEU A 42 12.43 4.81 -4.74
N LEU A 43 12.05 5.46 -3.64
CA LEU A 43 12.10 6.92 -3.46
C LEU A 43 12.65 7.24 -2.07
N TRP A 44 13.41 8.35 -1.98
CA TRP A 44 13.91 8.90 -0.73
C TRP A 44 13.16 10.17 -0.39
N GLU A 45 12.83 10.33 0.89
CA GLU A 45 12.22 11.57 1.40
C GLU A 45 13.13 12.78 1.16
N GLY A 46 12.56 13.88 0.68
CA GLY A 46 13.27 15.13 0.42
C GLY A 46 13.99 15.21 -0.93
N ASP A 47 14.23 14.07 -1.57
CA ASP A 47 14.90 14.03 -2.87
C ASP A 47 14.02 14.61 -3.99
N GLU A 48 14.65 14.93 -5.12
CA GLU A 48 13.94 15.32 -6.31
C GLU A 48 13.01 14.19 -6.78
N ALA A 49 11.75 14.54 -7.05
CA ALA A 49 10.77 13.59 -7.56
C ALA A 49 11.07 13.27 -9.05
N THR A 50 11.92 12.28 -9.29
CA THR A 50 12.34 11.89 -10.63
C THR A 50 11.46 10.85 -11.28
N VAL A 51 10.79 10.01 -10.48
CA VAL A 51 9.95 8.91 -10.96
C VAL A 51 8.61 8.86 -10.25
N VAL A 52 7.63 8.29 -10.94
CA VAL A 52 6.35 7.82 -10.41
C VAL A 52 6.17 6.36 -10.80
N ALA A 53 5.34 5.61 -10.08
CA ALA A 53 5.17 4.19 -10.36
C ALA A 53 3.77 3.66 -10.03
N ASN A 54 3.37 2.55 -10.68
CA ASN A 54 2.29 1.68 -10.21
C ASN A 54 2.89 0.43 -9.57
N VAL A 55 2.35 -0.01 -8.45
CA VAL A 55 2.66 -1.32 -7.87
C VAL A 55 1.94 -2.39 -8.69
N ILE A 56 2.69 -3.30 -9.31
CA ILE A 56 2.13 -4.45 -10.04
C ILE A 56 1.86 -5.58 -9.06
N GLU A 57 2.86 -5.86 -8.20
CA GLU A 57 2.84 -6.96 -7.23
C GLU A 57 3.69 -6.58 -6.03
N GLY A 58 3.39 -7.18 -4.86
CA GLY A 58 4.11 -6.90 -3.62
C GLY A 58 3.49 -5.79 -2.79
N VAL A 59 4.16 -5.44 -1.71
CA VAL A 59 3.75 -4.42 -0.75
C VAL A 59 4.87 -3.41 -0.55
N MET A 60 4.53 -2.14 -0.69
CA MET A 60 5.44 -1.02 -0.45
C MET A 60 4.99 -0.23 0.77
N LYS A 61 5.93 0.28 1.57
CA LYS A 61 5.64 1.25 2.63
C LYS A 61 5.98 2.67 2.18
N LEU A 62 5.16 3.61 2.62
CA LEU A 62 5.42 5.04 2.54
C LEU A 62 5.78 5.50 3.95
N SER A 63 6.96 6.07 4.15
CA SER A 63 7.41 6.44 5.48
C SER A 63 8.16 7.77 5.50
N THR A 64 8.17 8.39 6.68
CA THR A 64 8.97 9.58 7.02
C THR A 64 9.69 9.34 8.32
N GLN A 65 10.72 10.12 8.58
CA GLN A 65 11.44 10.09 9.85
C GLN A 65 11.19 11.38 10.63
N THR A 66 10.93 11.22 11.91
CA THR A 66 10.89 12.36 12.84
C THR A 66 12.31 12.84 13.14
N PHE A 67 12.43 14.07 13.67
CA PHE A 67 13.74 14.66 13.99
C PHE A 67 14.59 13.80 14.97
N ASP A 68 13.94 13.05 15.85
CA ASP A 68 14.59 12.10 16.78
C ASP A 68 14.89 10.72 16.16
N GLY A 69 14.73 10.59 14.83
CA GLY A 69 15.09 9.40 14.06
C GLY A 69 14.09 8.25 14.09
N LYS A 70 12.89 8.46 14.69
CA LYS A 70 11.83 7.45 14.65
C LYS A 70 11.17 7.41 13.28
N GLU A 71 10.99 6.20 12.76
CA GLU A 71 10.22 6.01 11.54
C GLU A 71 8.71 6.08 11.85
N GLN A 72 7.97 6.82 11.04
CA GLN A 72 6.51 6.74 10.99
C GLN A 72 6.11 6.22 9.61
N ILE A 73 5.41 5.10 9.58
CA ILE A 73 4.82 4.60 8.33
C ILE A 73 3.51 5.35 8.11
N LEU A 74 3.45 6.10 7.01
CA LEU A 74 2.32 6.95 6.64
C LEU A 74 1.24 6.18 5.90
N GLY A 75 1.62 5.08 5.25
CA GLY A 75 0.71 4.24 4.50
C GLY A 75 1.39 3.04 3.85
N LEU A 76 0.56 2.14 3.36
CA LEU A 76 0.98 0.96 2.63
C LEU A 76 0.36 1.00 1.24
N ALA A 77 1.18 0.69 0.24
CA ALA A 77 0.74 0.59 -1.15
C ALA A 77 0.80 -0.87 -1.62
N TYR A 78 -0.24 -1.28 -2.29
CA TYR A 78 -0.48 -2.63 -2.79
C TYR A 78 -0.62 -2.64 -4.31
N SER A 79 -0.82 -3.81 -4.88
CA SER A 79 -1.12 -3.98 -6.31
C SER A 79 -2.20 -2.97 -6.76
N SER A 80 -1.93 -2.26 -7.83
CA SER A 80 -2.70 -1.17 -8.46
C SER A 80 -2.55 0.21 -7.82
N ASP A 81 -1.92 0.35 -6.65
CA ASP A 81 -1.69 1.66 -6.04
C ASP A 81 -0.61 2.44 -6.82
N PHE A 82 -0.78 3.77 -6.84
CA PHE A 82 0.13 4.69 -7.50
C PHE A 82 1.10 5.31 -6.49
N LEU A 83 2.37 5.41 -6.85
CA LEU A 83 3.47 5.87 -6.01
C LEU A 83 4.14 7.08 -6.61
N GLY A 84 4.66 7.94 -5.74
CA GLY A 84 5.40 9.14 -6.12
C GLY A 84 4.51 10.37 -6.20
N ARG A 85 5.09 11.47 -6.71
CA ARG A 85 4.42 12.78 -6.75
C ARG A 85 4.45 13.37 -8.15
N PRO A 86 3.44 13.08 -8.98
CA PRO A 86 3.29 13.76 -10.27
C PRO A 86 3.12 15.27 -10.05
N PHE A 87 3.58 16.06 -10.98
CA PHE A 87 3.58 17.53 -10.97
C PHE A 87 4.32 18.17 -9.77
N GLY A 88 4.96 17.38 -8.91
CA GLY A 88 5.72 17.86 -7.76
C GLY A 88 7.22 17.90 -8.03
N LYS A 89 7.96 18.73 -7.27
CA LYS A 89 9.43 18.85 -7.42
C LYS A 89 10.18 17.93 -6.46
N LYS A 90 9.63 17.68 -5.27
CA LYS A 90 10.27 16.87 -4.23
C LYS A 90 9.37 15.74 -3.77
N THR A 91 9.99 14.67 -3.33
CA THR A 91 9.32 13.51 -2.74
C THR A 91 9.06 13.78 -1.25
N PRO A 92 7.78 13.81 -0.79
CA PRO A 92 7.46 14.19 0.58
C PRO A 92 7.64 13.06 1.59
N TYR A 93 7.89 11.84 1.14
CA TYR A 93 8.10 10.62 1.95
C TYR A 93 8.98 9.62 1.21
N GLY A 94 9.62 8.73 1.96
CA GLY A 94 10.34 7.59 1.39
C GLY A 94 9.37 6.49 0.93
N VAL A 95 9.76 5.72 -0.08
CA VAL A 95 9.03 4.53 -0.55
C VAL A 95 9.99 3.35 -0.59
N GLU A 96 9.67 2.28 0.15
CA GLU A 96 10.50 1.09 0.30
C GLU A 96 9.66 -0.18 0.14
N ALA A 97 10.22 -1.21 -0.47
CA ALA A 97 9.59 -2.50 -0.64
C ALA A 97 9.58 -3.29 0.69
N LEU A 98 8.41 -3.68 1.18
CA LEU A 98 8.26 -4.55 2.35
C LEU A 98 8.40 -6.03 2.00
N THR A 99 8.01 -6.39 0.80
CA THR A 99 8.18 -7.71 0.18
C THR A 99 8.91 -7.55 -1.14
N ASP A 100 9.35 -8.64 -1.76
CA ASP A 100 9.71 -8.58 -3.17
C ASP A 100 8.52 -7.98 -3.94
N ALA A 101 8.81 -7.05 -4.83
CA ALA A 101 7.79 -6.28 -5.53
C ALA A 101 8.13 -6.09 -7.01
N HIS A 102 7.10 -6.00 -7.82
CA HIS A 102 7.20 -5.55 -9.21
C HIS A 102 6.46 -4.23 -9.36
N VAL A 103 7.10 -3.26 -9.97
CA VAL A 103 6.55 -1.93 -10.21
C VAL A 103 6.67 -1.54 -11.68
N CYS A 104 5.70 -0.79 -12.19
CA CYS A 104 5.79 -0.11 -13.47
C CYS A 104 6.22 1.33 -13.19
N VAL A 105 7.47 1.67 -13.53
CA VAL A 105 8.09 2.97 -13.25
C VAL A 105 8.05 3.84 -14.48
N PHE A 106 7.71 5.11 -14.30
CA PHE A 106 7.73 6.15 -15.33
C PHE A 106 8.67 7.27 -14.90
N GLN A 107 9.42 7.84 -15.82
CA GLN A 107 10.09 9.12 -15.56
C GLN A 107 9.00 10.18 -15.34
N ARG A 108 9.08 10.91 -14.20
CA ARG A 108 8.03 11.86 -13.81
C ARG A 108 7.75 12.90 -14.89
N ALA A 109 8.81 13.45 -15.52
CA ALA A 109 8.66 14.46 -16.56
C ALA A 109 7.87 13.96 -17.79
N ASP A 110 8.11 12.71 -18.21
CA ASP A 110 7.37 12.08 -19.31
C ASP A 110 5.94 11.78 -18.92
N PHE A 111 5.73 11.26 -17.71
CA PHE A 111 4.39 11.01 -17.17
C PHE A 111 3.57 12.30 -17.06
N ASP A 112 4.16 13.37 -16.48
CA ASP A 112 3.51 14.68 -16.36
C ASP A 112 3.12 15.27 -17.71
N ARG A 113 3.94 15.08 -18.75
CA ARG A 113 3.63 15.51 -20.11
C ARG A 113 2.45 14.74 -20.69
N VAL A 114 2.48 13.42 -20.63
CA VAL A 114 1.38 12.57 -21.12
C VAL A 114 0.08 12.88 -20.36
N ALA A 115 0.13 13.04 -19.05
CA ALA A 115 -1.06 13.33 -18.25
C ALA A 115 -1.72 14.67 -18.62
N ARG A 116 -0.91 15.73 -18.94
CA ARG A 116 -1.46 17.02 -19.37
C ARG A 116 -2.10 16.97 -20.77
N GLU A 117 -1.61 16.11 -21.65
CA GLU A 117 -2.13 15.95 -23.01
C GLU A 117 -3.36 15.02 -23.06
N HIS A 118 -3.60 14.23 -21.99
CA HIS A 118 -4.66 13.22 -21.90
C HIS A 118 -5.54 13.42 -20.66
N PRO A 119 -6.67 14.15 -20.80
CA PRO A 119 -7.56 14.48 -19.67
C PRO A 119 -8.09 13.26 -18.91
N ASP A 120 -8.30 12.12 -19.57
CA ASP A 120 -8.78 10.90 -18.94
C ASP A 120 -7.75 10.32 -17.95
N LEU A 121 -6.46 10.42 -18.28
CA LEU A 121 -5.38 10.04 -17.36
C LEU A 121 -5.31 11.01 -16.17
N GLU A 122 -5.43 12.31 -16.41
CA GLU A 122 -5.45 13.32 -15.33
C GLU A 122 -6.68 13.14 -14.43
N HIS A 123 -7.85 12.89 -14.99
CA HIS A 123 -9.06 12.59 -14.23
C HIS A 123 -8.89 11.33 -13.37
N LYS A 124 -8.31 10.28 -13.92
CA LYS A 124 -8.04 9.05 -13.17
C LYS A 124 -7.05 9.27 -12.03
N LEU A 125 -6.05 10.10 -12.23
CA LEU A 125 -5.12 10.50 -11.20
C LEU A 125 -5.82 11.27 -10.06
N LEU A 126 -6.75 12.17 -10.41
CA LEU A 126 -7.56 12.90 -9.45
C LEU A 126 -8.44 11.96 -8.62
N GLU A 127 -9.16 11.01 -9.26
CA GLU A 127 -9.96 10.00 -8.54
C GLU A 127 -9.12 9.22 -7.53
N ARG A 128 -7.92 8.78 -7.93
CA ARG A 128 -6.99 8.08 -7.05
C ARG A 128 -6.54 8.94 -5.88
N THR A 129 -6.23 10.20 -6.15
CA THR A 129 -5.80 11.15 -5.11
C THR A 129 -6.92 11.42 -4.09
N LEU A 130 -8.17 11.55 -4.53
CA LEU A 130 -9.32 11.73 -3.64
C LEU A 130 -9.54 10.47 -2.78
N SER A 131 -9.46 9.28 -3.37
CA SER A 131 -9.58 8.02 -2.64
C SER A 131 -8.48 7.85 -1.58
N GLU A 132 -7.26 8.25 -1.91
CA GLU A 132 -6.13 8.26 -0.97
C GLU A 132 -6.33 9.26 0.15
N LEU A 133 -6.86 10.45 -0.16
CA LEU A 133 -7.19 11.47 0.84
C LEU A 133 -8.25 10.95 1.82
N ASP A 134 -9.28 10.27 1.35
CA ASP A 134 -10.32 9.69 2.22
C ASP A 134 -9.75 8.57 3.09
N ARG A 135 -8.85 7.75 2.56
CA ARG A 135 -8.12 6.75 3.35
C ARG A 135 -7.26 7.41 4.44
N THR A 136 -6.52 8.45 4.08
CA THR A 136 -5.69 9.20 5.03
C THR A 136 -6.53 9.80 6.16
N ARG A 137 -7.71 10.35 5.86
CA ARG A 137 -8.64 10.89 6.87
C ARG A 137 -9.13 9.81 7.84
N ARG A 138 -9.43 8.60 7.36
CA ARG A 138 -9.78 7.47 8.24
C ARG A 138 -8.61 7.10 9.16
N TRP A 139 -7.38 7.08 8.63
CA TRP A 139 -6.18 6.85 9.44
C TRP A 139 -5.94 7.95 10.47
N MET A 140 -6.21 9.21 10.16
CA MET A 140 -6.13 10.29 11.15
C MET A 140 -7.10 10.07 12.32
N LEU A 141 -8.33 9.65 12.05
CA LEU A 141 -9.30 9.30 13.09
C LEU A 141 -8.78 8.13 13.95
N LEU A 142 -8.32 7.06 13.31
CA LEU A 142 -7.76 5.88 13.97
C LEU A 142 -6.60 6.25 14.88
N LEU A 143 -5.63 6.99 14.37
CA LEU A 143 -4.44 7.35 15.14
C LEU A 143 -4.75 8.32 16.28
N GLY A 144 -5.70 9.23 16.09
CA GLY A 144 -6.01 10.30 17.04
C GLY A 144 -7.01 9.93 18.13
N ARG A 145 -7.90 8.95 17.90
CA ARG A 145 -9.03 8.69 18.80
C ARG A 145 -9.16 7.24 19.28
N MET A 146 -8.60 6.29 18.56
CA MET A 146 -8.76 4.88 18.91
C MET A 146 -7.71 4.41 19.92
N ASN A 147 -8.09 3.48 20.79
CA ASN A 147 -7.17 2.80 21.69
C ASN A 147 -6.35 1.73 20.95
N ALA A 148 -5.36 1.13 21.61
CA ALA A 148 -4.43 0.20 20.99
C ALA A 148 -5.11 -1.08 20.43
N GLU A 149 -6.17 -1.56 21.08
CA GLU A 149 -6.95 -2.72 20.65
C GLU A 149 -7.74 -2.40 19.37
N GLN A 150 -8.46 -1.29 19.37
CA GLN A 150 -9.21 -0.78 18.21
C GLN A 150 -8.29 -0.53 17.01
N LYS A 151 -7.12 0.09 17.23
CA LYS A 151 -6.11 0.31 16.20
C LYS A 151 -5.65 -0.99 15.55
N LEU A 152 -5.37 -2.01 16.37
CA LEU A 152 -4.92 -3.29 15.85
C LEU A 152 -6.04 -4.05 15.13
N ALA A 153 -7.28 -4.00 15.63
CA ALA A 153 -8.45 -4.59 14.97
C ALA A 153 -8.65 -3.99 13.56
N ASN A 154 -8.70 -2.66 13.46
CA ASN A 154 -8.79 -1.94 12.19
C ASN A 154 -7.67 -2.31 11.22
N PHE A 155 -6.42 -2.35 11.73
CA PHE A 155 -5.27 -2.73 10.92
C PHE A 155 -5.41 -4.15 10.34
N LEU A 156 -5.80 -5.13 11.15
CA LEU A 156 -5.95 -6.52 10.71
C LEU A 156 -7.08 -6.68 9.69
N LEU A 157 -8.21 -5.99 9.89
CA LEU A 157 -9.32 -5.97 8.95
C LEU A 157 -8.89 -5.36 7.61
N GLU A 158 -8.23 -4.20 7.62
CA GLU A 158 -7.74 -3.57 6.37
C GLU A 158 -6.75 -4.48 5.64
N MET A 159 -5.82 -5.14 6.35
CA MET A 159 -4.88 -6.08 5.75
C MET A 159 -5.59 -7.28 5.11
N SER A 160 -6.61 -7.82 5.78
CA SER A 160 -7.43 -8.93 5.28
C SER A 160 -8.18 -8.53 4.01
N ASP A 161 -8.82 -7.36 4.00
CA ASP A 161 -9.60 -6.86 2.85
C ASP A 161 -8.70 -6.57 1.65
N ARG A 162 -7.53 -5.97 1.88
CA ARG A 162 -6.55 -5.70 0.84
C ARG A 162 -6.07 -6.98 0.17
N ARG A 163 -5.81 -8.01 0.95
CA ARG A 163 -5.40 -9.32 0.44
C ARG A 163 -6.49 -9.93 -0.45
N ALA A 164 -7.74 -9.90 -0.02
CA ALA A 164 -8.87 -10.43 -0.79
C ALA A 164 -9.03 -9.70 -2.13
N ASN A 165 -8.78 -8.40 -2.19
CA ASN A 165 -8.91 -7.58 -3.39
C ASN A 165 -7.74 -7.72 -4.38
N VAL A 166 -6.58 -8.23 -3.97
CA VAL A 166 -5.40 -8.39 -4.85
C VAL A 166 -5.55 -9.57 -5.80
N GLY A 167 -6.49 -10.50 -5.56
CA GLY A 167 -6.87 -11.55 -6.53
C GLY A 167 -5.70 -12.48 -6.90
N CYS A 168 -4.79 -12.77 -5.97
CA CYS A 168 -3.82 -13.84 -6.17
C CYS A 168 -4.58 -15.17 -6.22
N ALA A 169 -4.42 -15.93 -7.32
CA ALA A 169 -5.06 -17.24 -7.50
C ALA A 169 -4.71 -18.23 -6.37
N ASP A 170 -3.65 -17.95 -5.60
CA ASP A 170 -3.19 -18.73 -4.45
C ASP A 170 -3.59 -18.11 -3.10
N ALA A 171 -4.52 -17.13 -3.06
CA ALA A 171 -5.03 -16.66 -1.78
C ALA A 171 -5.84 -17.78 -1.13
N PRO A 172 -5.39 -18.39 -0.01
CA PRO A 172 -6.24 -19.32 0.74
C PRO A 172 -7.55 -18.61 1.11
N ALA A 173 -8.61 -19.40 1.29
CA ALA A 173 -9.94 -18.91 1.63
C ALA A 173 -9.88 -17.81 2.70
N ALA A 174 -10.86 -16.90 2.70
CA ALA A 174 -10.93 -15.72 3.57
C ALA A 174 -10.64 -16.02 5.06
N ASP A 175 -10.85 -17.27 5.48
CA ASP A 175 -10.69 -17.77 6.86
C ASP A 175 -9.33 -18.45 7.14
N GLY A 176 -8.42 -18.53 6.14
CA GLY A 176 -7.10 -19.15 6.34
C GLY A 176 -6.05 -18.21 6.95
N ALA A 177 -5.06 -18.79 7.64
CA ALA A 177 -3.89 -18.05 8.11
C ALA A 177 -3.11 -17.44 6.94
N TRP A 178 -2.62 -16.23 7.11
CA TRP A 178 -1.87 -15.50 6.10
C TRP A 178 -0.68 -14.74 6.70
N THR A 179 0.34 -14.51 5.89
CA THR A 179 1.57 -13.83 6.32
C THR A 179 1.38 -12.32 6.30
N LEU A 180 1.62 -11.69 7.44
CA LEU A 180 1.71 -10.22 7.54
C LEU A 180 3.00 -9.75 6.85
N PRO A 181 2.94 -8.79 5.93
CA PRO A 181 4.13 -8.25 5.28
C PRO A 181 4.99 -7.40 6.21
N LEU A 182 4.47 -7.03 7.39
CA LEU A 182 5.10 -6.18 8.38
C LEU A 182 5.56 -6.96 9.61
N SER A 183 6.70 -6.56 10.15
CA SER A 183 7.14 -6.97 11.49
C SER A 183 6.30 -6.29 12.59
N ARG A 184 6.39 -6.76 13.83
CA ARG A 184 5.71 -6.12 14.97
C ARG A 184 6.17 -4.68 15.19
N GLN A 185 7.45 -4.38 14.93
CA GLN A 185 7.97 -3.02 14.97
C GLN A 185 7.31 -2.15 13.90
N GLN A 186 7.27 -2.62 12.66
CA GLN A 186 6.64 -1.87 11.57
C GLN A 186 5.13 -1.65 11.79
N ILE A 187 4.43 -2.63 12.40
CA ILE A 187 3.04 -2.43 12.82
C ILE A 187 2.94 -1.34 13.90
N ALA A 188 3.89 -1.29 14.83
CA ALA A 188 3.95 -0.23 15.82
C ALA A 188 4.18 1.14 15.16
N ASP A 189 5.07 1.20 14.17
CA ASP A 189 5.38 2.42 13.40
C ASP A 189 4.19 2.90 12.55
N VAL A 190 3.32 1.98 12.07
CA VAL A 190 2.04 2.32 11.42
C VAL A 190 1.03 2.87 12.40
N LEU A 191 0.86 2.22 13.57
CA LEU A 191 -0.21 2.50 14.52
C LEU A 191 0.12 3.59 15.54
N GLY A 192 1.36 4.12 15.52
CA GLY A 192 1.84 5.06 16.53
C GLY A 192 1.85 4.46 17.93
N LEU A 193 2.27 3.20 18.05
CA LEU A 193 2.34 2.42 19.30
C LEU A 193 3.77 1.97 19.56
N THR A 194 4.02 1.39 20.75
CA THR A 194 5.28 0.67 20.99
C THR A 194 5.16 -0.80 20.58
N ILE A 195 6.28 -1.44 20.25
CA ILE A 195 6.32 -2.86 19.87
C ILE A 195 5.77 -3.76 20.99
N GLU A 196 6.00 -3.38 22.25
CA GLU A 196 5.50 -4.10 23.42
C GLU A 196 3.97 -4.04 23.48
N THR A 197 3.41 -2.84 23.19
CA THR A 197 1.96 -2.64 23.16
C THR A 197 1.33 -3.47 22.04
N VAL A 198 1.88 -3.43 20.84
CA VAL A 198 1.44 -4.26 19.70
C VAL A 198 1.50 -5.75 20.07
N SER A 199 2.64 -6.22 20.60
CA SER A 199 2.81 -7.63 20.97
C SER A 199 1.82 -8.07 22.04
N ARG A 200 1.55 -7.22 23.04
CA ARG A 200 0.56 -7.48 24.09
C ARG A 200 -0.86 -7.57 23.52
N GLN A 201 -1.24 -6.68 22.59
CA GLN A 201 -2.57 -6.72 21.97
C GLN A 201 -2.76 -7.99 21.12
N PHE A 202 -1.77 -8.38 20.32
CA PHE A 202 -1.83 -9.65 19.59
C PHE A 202 -2.02 -10.86 20.51
N THR A 203 -1.28 -10.91 21.62
CA THR A 203 -1.40 -12.00 22.61
C THR A 203 -2.77 -12.02 23.24
N ARG A 204 -3.34 -10.84 23.56
CA ARG A 204 -4.67 -10.70 24.12
C ARG A 204 -5.73 -11.18 23.15
N MET A 205 -5.75 -10.66 21.91
CA MET A 205 -6.71 -11.08 20.89
C MET A 205 -6.66 -12.58 20.59
N LYS A 206 -5.46 -13.19 20.62
CA LYS A 206 -5.31 -14.65 20.52
C LYS A 206 -5.95 -15.36 21.72
N LYS A 207 -5.69 -14.90 22.95
CA LYS A 207 -6.26 -15.46 24.16
C LYS A 207 -7.78 -15.37 24.18
N ASP A 208 -8.33 -14.26 23.67
CA ASP A 208 -9.77 -14.00 23.61
C ASP A 208 -10.43 -14.73 22.40
N GLY A 209 -9.66 -15.50 21.62
CA GLY A 209 -10.15 -16.32 20.49
C GLY A 209 -10.55 -15.53 19.25
N LEU A 210 -10.18 -14.26 19.15
CA LEU A 210 -10.51 -13.39 18.01
C LEU A 210 -9.64 -13.67 16.78
N ILE A 211 -8.38 -14.06 17.04
CA ILE A 211 -7.39 -14.39 16.02
C ILE A 211 -6.60 -15.63 16.42
N ASP A 212 -6.01 -16.32 15.45
CA ASP A 212 -4.90 -17.25 15.69
C ASP A 212 -3.59 -16.71 15.14
N LEU A 213 -2.50 -17.16 15.74
CA LEU A 213 -1.13 -16.78 15.38
C LEU A 213 -0.30 -18.06 15.21
N PRO A 214 -0.36 -18.71 14.02
CA PRO A 214 0.42 -19.93 13.76
C PRO A 214 1.92 -19.69 13.87
N SER A 215 2.38 -18.48 13.49
CA SER A 215 3.77 -18.02 13.64
C SER A 215 3.84 -16.55 14.05
N ARG A 216 5.09 -16.02 14.17
CA ARG A 216 5.29 -14.58 14.49
C ARG A 216 4.77 -13.64 13.41
N ARG A 217 4.66 -14.10 12.17
CA ARG A 217 4.22 -13.32 11.01
C ARG A 217 2.92 -13.82 10.40
N GLU A 218 2.36 -14.91 10.87
CA GLU A 218 1.09 -15.42 10.39
C GLU A 218 -0.03 -15.05 11.33
N VAL A 219 -1.18 -14.74 10.76
CA VAL A 219 -2.41 -14.41 11.45
C VAL A 219 -3.59 -15.05 10.72
N ALA A 220 -4.54 -15.57 11.49
CA ALA A 220 -5.87 -15.92 11.00
C ALA A 220 -6.90 -15.15 11.82
N ILE A 221 -7.90 -14.56 11.17
CA ILE A 221 -9.04 -13.93 11.83
C ILE A 221 -10.06 -15.04 12.07
N LEU A 222 -10.41 -15.27 13.35
CA LEU A 222 -11.38 -16.30 13.75
C LEU A 222 -12.78 -15.71 13.91
N GLU A 223 -12.88 -14.51 14.49
CA GLU A 223 -14.15 -13.84 14.81
C GLU A 223 -14.20 -12.45 14.15
N ARG A 224 -14.43 -12.44 12.82
CA ARG A 224 -14.40 -11.20 12.03
C ARG A 224 -15.42 -10.16 12.51
N GLY A 225 -16.67 -10.60 12.81
CA GLY A 225 -17.72 -9.68 13.28
C GLY A 225 -17.37 -8.98 14.58
N VAL A 226 -16.74 -9.71 15.52
CA VAL A 226 -16.28 -9.12 16.79
C VAL A 226 -15.13 -8.12 16.55
N LEU A 227 -14.23 -8.39 15.61
CA LEU A 227 -13.18 -7.43 15.25
C LEU A 227 -13.77 -6.17 14.59
N GLU A 228 -14.82 -6.29 13.78
CA GLU A 228 -15.53 -5.17 13.17
C GLU A 228 -16.22 -4.30 14.24
N ASP A 229 -16.86 -4.92 15.23
CA ASP A 229 -17.46 -4.22 16.39
C ASP A 229 -16.39 -3.49 17.24
N LEU A 230 -15.21 -4.10 17.42
CA LEU A 230 -14.09 -3.46 18.11
C LEU A 230 -13.49 -2.31 17.31
N ALA A 231 -13.55 -2.37 16.00
CA ALA A 231 -12.99 -1.39 15.08
C ALA A 231 -13.92 -0.16 14.89
N ALA A 232 -15.18 -0.26 15.30
CA ALA A 232 -16.16 0.82 15.24
C ALA A 232 -15.93 1.85 16.36
#